data_5f3591f2860eb8686ebd10ea673cb0f4
#
_entry.id   5f3591f2860eb8686ebd10ea673cb0f4
#
_cell.length_a   1.000
_cell.length_b   1.000
_cell.length_c   1.000
_cell.angle_alpha   90.00
_cell.angle_beta   90.00
_cell.angle_gamma   90.00
#
_symmetry.space_group_name_H-M   'P 1'
#
loop_
_entity.id
_entity.type
_entity.pdbx_description
1 polymer ?
#
loop_
_entity_poly.entity_id
_entity_poly.type
_entity_poly.pdbx_seq_one_letter_code
_entity_poly.pdbx_strand_id
1 'polypeptide(L)'
;MRSLIPLVLAAALHPAVHAADAPPVPSVVRSEAQLKEALVSGKPTPLDALTPYGKRRLLYSITWGQRGMKSFSFTPLVRELDASQLDPILRFLDLADYRTMLIDGMSGPPLRLPQPSVEVMRRLETLDALSREITRQRMDAASTMIGTPALLQRYRESFADRMGPQALARQPLGDLLPLFDAANLAGFENPGAAAFDQLLLVHAELNARGVDTRRDLDASVLRAMLAARSFDQARGFAATRPHLDAGAIPSVADPLAPGFRGRSVFAYDAARNTLTRQPVPPPPGAELVMVVSAGCHFSRDALDAIGKDASLQKRLRDARLLLLTPPNEAPALRFVADWNAAHATLPMRIPFDAREWQAIDVPGVPAFYLLREGKVVAQHRGWAGVEDRAALLGLLDAAER
;
A
#
# COMPACT_ATOMS: atom_id res chain seq x y z
N MET A 1 42.10 -9.43 83.24
CA MET A 1 41.26 -8.21 83.03
C MET A 1 41.07 -8.07 81.57
N ARG A 2 39.88 -8.44 81.04
CA ARG A 2 39.52 -8.31 79.58
C ARG A 2 38.54 -7.18 79.44
N SER A 3 39.02 -6.14 78.73
CA SER A 3 38.18 -4.94 78.42
C SER A 3 37.27 -5.21 77.24
N LEU A 4 35.97 -5.07 77.45
CA LEU A 4 34.96 -5.16 76.43
C LEU A 4 34.71 -3.74 75.91
N ILE A 5 34.90 -3.57 74.56
CA ILE A 5 34.54 -2.34 73.83
C ILE A 5 33.15 -2.59 73.21
N PRO A 6 32.16 -1.74 73.43
CA PRO A 6 30.84 -1.88 72.78
C PRO A 6 30.92 -1.35 71.33
N LEU A 7 30.49 -2.22 70.39
CA LEU A 7 30.32 -1.89 68.99
C LEU A 7 28.98 -1.14 68.80
N VAL A 8 29.04 0.15 68.47
CA VAL A 8 27.85 0.95 68.12
C VAL A 8 27.54 0.72 66.64
N LEU A 9 26.45 0.01 66.40
CA LEU A 9 25.90 -0.20 65.05
C LEU A 9 25.13 1.05 64.63
N ALA A 10 25.72 1.90 63.77
CA ALA A 10 25.00 3.00 63.12
C ALA A 10 24.14 2.44 61.96
N ALA A 11 22.81 2.40 62.18
CA ALA A 11 21.87 2.06 61.11
C ALA A 11 21.75 3.27 60.15
N ALA A 12 22.33 3.17 58.97
CA ALA A 12 22.16 4.11 57.89
C ALA A 12 20.74 3.95 57.30
N LEU A 13 19.82 4.84 57.63
CA LEU A 13 18.54 5.02 56.96
C LEU A 13 18.81 5.51 55.54
N HIS A 14 18.75 4.61 54.57
CA HIS A 14 18.66 4.99 53.16
C HIS A 14 17.22 5.50 52.88
N PRO A 15 17.04 6.71 52.35
CA PRO A 15 15.72 7.14 51.87
C PRO A 15 15.32 6.21 50.69
N ALA A 16 14.24 5.48 50.86
CA ALA A 16 13.61 4.75 49.74
C ALA A 16 13.20 5.80 48.68
N VAL A 17 13.95 5.86 47.60
CA VAL A 17 13.53 6.59 46.40
C VAL A 17 12.29 5.85 45.90
N HIS A 18 11.13 6.44 46.15
CA HIS A 18 9.89 6.00 45.53
C HIS A 18 10.09 6.18 44.03
N ALA A 19 10.29 5.07 43.31
CA ALA A 19 10.16 5.06 41.88
C ALA A 19 8.76 5.59 41.58
N ALA A 20 8.68 6.81 41.02
CA ALA A 20 7.42 7.36 40.57
C ALA A 20 6.79 6.31 39.64
N ASP A 21 5.59 5.85 39.99
CA ASP A 21 4.86 4.89 39.15
C ASP A 21 4.81 5.42 37.73
N ALA A 22 5.41 4.70 36.80
CA ALA A 22 5.36 5.06 35.39
C ALA A 22 3.87 5.18 34.99
N PRO A 23 3.49 6.22 34.22
CA PRO A 23 2.12 6.46 33.86
C PRO A 23 1.49 5.19 33.25
N PRO A 24 0.20 4.95 33.44
CA PRO A 24 -0.46 3.78 32.85
C PRO A 24 -0.37 3.85 31.32
N VAL A 25 -0.11 2.71 30.66
CA VAL A 25 -0.16 2.62 29.19
C VAL A 25 -1.56 3.04 28.74
N PRO A 26 -1.70 4.01 27.81
CA PRO A 26 -3.00 4.43 27.33
C PRO A 26 -3.75 3.23 26.73
N SER A 27 -5.03 3.12 27.02
CA SER A 27 -5.89 2.07 26.48
C SER A 27 -6.11 2.20 24.97
N VAL A 28 -6.04 3.45 24.47
CA VAL A 28 -6.17 3.82 23.05
C VAL A 28 -5.14 4.88 22.72
N VAL A 29 -4.46 4.72 21.60
CA VAL A 29 -3.43 5.63 21.08
C VAL A 29 -4.00 6.41 19.91
N ARG A 30 -4.05 7.74 20.03
CA ARG A 30 -4.55 8.67 18.99
C ARG A 30 -3.52 9.67 18.50
N SER A 31 -2.29 9.61 19.03
CA SER A 31 -1.21 10.49 18.61
C SER A 31 0.14 9.79 18.67
N GLU A 32 1.11 10.32 17.92
CA GLU A 32 2.50 9.86 17.95
C GLU A 32 3.11 9.93 19.35
N ALA A 33 2.81 10.99 20.09
CA ALA A 33 3.30 11.17 21.47
C ALA A 33 2.81 10.06 22.39
N GLN A 34 1.49 9.73 22.34
CA GLN A 34 0.91 8.64 23.13
C GLN A 34 1.50 7.28 22.75
N LEU A 35 1.72 7.01 21.44
CA LEU A 35 2.37 5.78 21.00
C LEU A 35 3.79 5.68 21.53
N LYS A 36 4.57 6.76 21.42
CA LYS A 36 5.93 6.82 21.94
C LYS A 36 5.98 6.61 23.44
N GLU A 37 5.10 7.26 24.20
CA GLU A 37 4.98 7.08 25.65
C GLU A 37 4.68 5.61 26.01
N ALA A 38 3.70 5.00 25.34
CA ALA A 38 3.35 3.59 25.54
C ALA A 38 4.56 2.66 25.31
N LEU A 39 5.32 2.90 24.23
CA LEU A 39 6.48 2.08 23.87
C LEU A 39 7.69 2.24 24.82
N VAL A 40 7.92 3.44 25.36
CA VAL A 40 9.04 3.69 26.28
C VAL A 40 8.70 3.38 27.73
N SER A 41 7.44 3.16 28.07
CA SER A 41 6.98 2.85 29.43
C SER A 41 7.58 1.55 30.00
N GLY A 42 8.10 0.67 29.14
CA GLY A 42 8.55 -0.68 29.50
C GLY A 42 7.44 -1.65 29.86
N LYS A 43 6.18 -1.22 29.82
CA LYS A 43 5.00 -2.08 30.07
C LYS A 43 4.60 -2.81 28.80
N PRO A 44 4.06 -4.04 28.89
CA PRO A 44 3.55 -4.75 27.73
C PRO A 44 2.45 -3.97 27.02
N THR A 45 2.49 -3.96 25.69
CA THR A 45 1.46 -3.39 24.82
C THR A 45 0.86 -4.49 23.95
N PRO A 46 -0.35 -4.31 23.40
CA PRO A 46 -0.91 -5.26 22.43
C PRO A 46 0.00 -5.53 21.22
N LEU A 47 0.88 -4.58 20.87
CA LEU A 47 1.84 -4.71 19.77
C LEU A 47 2.91 -5.80 20.02
N ASP A 48 3.05 -6.29 21.25
CA ASP A 48 4.01 -7.35 21.61
C ASP A 48 3.55 -8.74 21.12
N ALA A 49 2.33 -8.86 20.60
CA ALA A 49 1.87 -10.03 19.87
C ALA A 49 2.54 -10.22 18.50
N LEU A 50 3.08 -9.13 17.92
CA LEU A 50 3.88 -9.19 16.70
C LEU A 50 5.30 -9.69 16.99
N THR A 51 5.95 -10.28 15.98
CA THR A 51 7.40 -10.50 16.04
C THR A 51 8.14 -9.14 16.11
N PRO A 52 9.38 -9.09 16.61
CA PRO A 52 10.16 -7.85 16.57
C PRO A 52 10.27 -7.27 15.16
N TYR A 53 10.33 -8.11 14.12
CA TYR A 53 10.28 -7.68 12.72
C TYR A 53 8.94 -7.01 12.38
N GLY A 54 7.83 -7.70 12.59
CA GLY A 54 6.50 -7.17 12.26
C GLY A 54 6.15 -5.92 13.05
N LYS A 55 6.46 -5.89 14.36
CA LYS A 55 6.30 -4.69 15.21
C LYS A 55 7.08 -3.50 14.64
N ARG A 56 8.35 -3.71 14.26
CA ARG A 56 9.19 -2.66 13.67
C ARG A 56 8.63 -2.18 12.32
N ARG A 57 8.18 -3.12 11.46
CA ARG A 57 7.56 -2.78 10.16
C ARG A 57 6.28 -1.98 10.33
N LEU A 58 5.41 -2.38 11.27
CA LEU A 58 4.19 -1.64 11.57
C LEU A 58 4.51 -0.23 12.03
N LEU A 59 5.33 -0.08 13.08
CA LEU A 59 5.69 1.21 13.65
C LEU A 59 6.34 2.13 12.62
N TYR A 60 7.20 1.58 11.77
CA TYR A 60 7.87 2.33 10.71
C TYR A 60 6.89 2.84 9.63
N SER A 61 5.80 2.14 9.40
CA SER A 61 4.81 2.49 8.38
C SER A 61 3.81 3.56 8.82
N ILE A 62 3.67 3.81 10.13
CA ILE A 62 2.70 4.76 10.66
C ILE A 62 3.10 6.19 10.28
N THR A 63 2.15 6.92 9.70
CA THR A 63 2.24 8.37 9.53
C THR A 63 1.11 9.05 10.29
N TRP A 64 1.43 10.18 10.91
CA TRP A 64 0.49 10.93 11.72
C TRP A 64 0.01 12.18 11.01
N GLY A 65 -1.24 12.54 11.22
CA GLY A 65 -1.86 13.78 10.77
C GLY A 65 -2.43 14.57 11.96
N GLN A 66 -3.04 15.69 11.69
CA GLN A 66 -3.64 16.54 12.75
C GLN A 66 -4.80 15.84 13.49
N ARG A 67 -5.48 14.90 12.86
CA ARG A 67 -6.66 14.20 13.42
C ARG A 67 -6.34 12.77 13.89
N GLY A 68 -5.07 12.40 14.03
CA GLY A 68 -4.65 11.05 14.40
C GLY A 68 -3.80 10.35 13.34
N MET A 69 -3.87 9.04 13.27
CA MET A 69 -3.14 8.23 12.31
C MET A 69 -3.65 8.48 10.89
N LYS A 70 -2.76 8.91 9.99
CA LYS A 70 -3.07 9.24 8.59
C LYS A 70 -2.97 8.02 7.68
N SER A 71 -1.93 7.21 7.86
CA SER A 71 -1.73 5.98 7.11
C SER A 71 -0.83 5.00 7.87
N PHE A 72 -0.93 3.72 7.56
CA PHE A 72 -0.08 2.64 8.08
C PHE A 72 -0.21 1.42 7.18
N SER A 73 0.73 0.47 7.31
CA SER A 73 0.67 -0.80 6.59
C SER A 73 -0.10 -1.85 7.39
N PHE A 74 -1.10 -2.47 6.79
CA PHE A 74 -1.81 -3.62 7.35
C PHE A 74 -0.99 -4.92 7.27
N THR A 75 0.02 -4.97 6.40
CA THR A 75 0.78 -6.19 6.10
C THR A 75 1.29 -6.92 7.34
N PRO A 76 1.95 -6.27 8.33
CA PRO A 76 2.41 -6.98 9.52
C PRO A 76 1.26 -7.58 10.34
N LEU A 77 0.12 -6.91 10.41
CA LEU A 77 -1.06 -7.37 11.15
C LEU A 77 -1.68 -8.61 10.50
N VAL A 78 -1.91 -8.55 9.18
CA VAL A 78 -2.46 -9.67 8.42
C VAL A 78 -1.49 -10.85 8.41
N ARG A 79 -0.19 -10.60 8.26
CA ARG A 79 0.85 -11.61 8.10
C ARG A 79 1.11 -12.42 9.37
N GLU A 80 1.21 -11.76 10.53
CA GLU A 80 1.76 -12.37 11.74
C GLU A 80 0.73 -12.70 12.84
N LEU A 81 -0.51 -12.21 12.73
CA LEU A 81 -1.51 -12.35 13.78
C LEU A 81 -2.64 -13.29 13.39
N ASP A 82 -3.25 -13.93 14.37
CA ASP A 82 -4.58 -14.50 14.23
C ASP A 82 -5.67 -13.47 14.60
N ALA A 83 -6.93 -13.84 14.37
CA ALA A 83 -8.06 -12.94 14.63
C ALA A 83 -8.18 -12.51 16.11
N SER A 84 -7.78 -13.37 17.05
CA SER A 84 -7.85 -13.07 18.48
C SER A 84 -6.77 -12.08 18.93
N GLN A 85 -5.61 -12.13 18.31
CA GLN A 85 -4.48 -11.21 18.54
C GLN A 85 -4.68 -9.86 17.85
N LEU A 86 -5.44 -9.82 16.76
CA LEU A 86 -5.72 -8.61 15.99
C LEU A 86 -6.58 -7.62 16.78
N ASP A 87 -7.65 -8.09 17.43
CA ASP A 87 -8.64 -7.25 18.12
C ASP A 87 -8.03 -6.31 19.18
N PRO A 88 -7.15 -6.77 20.10
CA PRO A 88 -6.49 -5.88 21.06
C PRO A 88 -5.64 -4.79 20.37
N ILE A 89 -4.94 -5.12 19.29
CA ILE A 89 -4.11 -4.17 18.56
C ILE A 89 -4.96 -3.11 17.87
N LEU A 90 -6.03 -3.52 17.19
CA LEU A 90 -6.92 -2.58 16.51
C LEU A 90 -7.57 -1.61 17.49
N ARG A 91 -8.02 -2.09 18.67
CA ARG A 91 -8.54 -1.21 19.71
C ARG A 91 -7.47 -0.27 20.26
N PHE A 92 -6.26 -0.78 20.50
CA PHE A 92 -5.14 0.03 20.99
C PHE A 92 -4.78 1.16 20.01
N LEU A 93 -4.85 0.92 18.69
CA LEU A 93 -4.51 1.89 17.65
C LEU A 93 -5.71 2.73 17.15
N ASP A 94 -6.90 2.59 17.75
CA ASP A 94 -8.16 3.24 17.30
C ASP A 94 -8.57 2.86 15.86
N LEU A 95 -8.42 1.59 15.51
CA LEU A 95 -8.60 1.04 14.17
C LEU A 95 -9.63 -0.08 14.09
N ALA A 96 -10.57 -0.15 15.04
CA ALA A 96 -11.53 -1.25 15.14
C ALA A 96 -12.36 -1.46 13.87
N ASP A 97 -12.67 -0.40 13.14
CA ASP A 97 -13.48 -0.43 11.90
C ASP A 97 -12.82 -1.22 10.76
N TYR A 98 -11.51 -1.44 10.82
CA TYR A 98 -10.77 -2.19 9.80
C TYR A 98 -10.80 -3.72 10.02
N ARG A 99 -11.39 -4.19 11.13
CA ARG A 99 -11.37 -5.59 11.55
C ARG A 99 -11.83 -6.57 10.45
N THR A 100 -13.04 -6.36 9.93
CA THR A 100 -13.64 -7.26 8.92
C THR A 100 -12.75 -7.34 7.68
N MET A 101 -12.32 -6.20 7.15
CA MET A 101 -11.45 -6.14 5.99
C MET A 101 -10.13 -6.90 6.18
N LEU A 102 -9.54 -6.82 7.39
CA LEU A 102 -8.27 -7.51 7.67
C LEU A 102 -8.47 -9.01 7.81
N ILE A 103 -9.55 -9.46 8.47
CA ILE A 103 -9.84 -10.89 8.65
C ILE A 103 -10.15 -11.55 7.30
N ASP A 104 -10.91 -10.89 6.43
CA ASP A 104 -11.23 -11.40 5.09
C ASP A 104 -9.96 -11.62 4.24
N GLY A 105 -8.89 -10.86 4.51
CA GLY A 105 -7.58 -11.03 3.86
C GLY A 105 -6.68 -12.12 4.46
N MET A 106 -7.12 -12.78 5.56
CA MET A 106 -6.30 -13.77 6.27
C MET A 106 -6.53 -15.19 5.73
N SER A 107 -5.50 -15.79 5.14
CA SER A 107 -5.49 -17.20 4.70
C SER A 107 -4.34 -17.96 5.34
N GLY A 108 -4.55 -19.19 5.76
CA GLY A 108 -3.50 -20.00 6.40
C GLY A 108 -3.09 -19.53 7.80
N PRO A 109 -2.07 -20.15 8.39
CA PRO A 109 -1.58 -19.80 9.73
C PRO A 109 -0.77 -18.50 9.72
N PRO A 110 -0.64 -17.82 10.88
CA PRO A 110 0.27 -16.68 11.02
C PRO A 110 1.69 -17.02 10.56
N LEU A 111 2.31 -16.15 9.77
CA LEU A 111 3.67 -16.33 9.29
C LEU A 111 4.67 -15.77 10.31
N ARG A 112 5.45 -16.66 10.92
CA ARG A 112 6.48 -16.29 11.91
C ARG A 112 7.81 -16.89 11.48
N LEU A 113 8.71 -16.07 10.96
CA LEU A 113 10.07 -16.47 10.60
C LEU A 113 11.09 -16.05 11.66
N PRO A 114 12.30 -16.66 11.67
CA PRO A 114 13.40 -16.19 12.49
C PRO A 114 13.69 -14.70 12.27
N GLN A 115 14.32 -14.06 13.26
CA GLN A 115 14.70 -12.66 13.12
C GLN A 115 15.66 -12.45 11.96
N PRO A 116 15.43 -11.44 11.12
CA PRO A 116 16.36 -11.07 10.07
C PRO A 116 17.69 -10.56 10.63
N SER A 117 18.74 -10.65 9.83
CA SER A 117 20.01 -10.02 10.15
C SER A 117 19.89 -8.49 10.21
N VAL A 118 20.67 -7.88 11.11
CA VAL A 118 20.69 -6.41 11.29
C VAL A 118 21.05 -5.70 9.99
N GLU A 119 21.92 -6.30 9.19
CA GLU A 119 22.35 -5.72 7.90
C GLU A 119 21.19 -5.63 6.90
N VAL A 120 20.45 -6.73 6.68
CA VAL A 120 19.32 -6.76 5.73
C VAL A 120 18.22 -5.84 6.20
N MET A 121 17.93 -5.80 7.50
CA MET A 121 16.98 -4.86 8.08
C MET A 121 17.34 -3.41 7.81
N ARG A 122 18.61 -3.03 8.04
CA ARG A 122 19.07 -1.66 7.80
C ARG A 122 18.96 -1.26 6.32
N ARG A 123 19.28 -2.19 5.40
CA ARG A 123 19.12 -1.96 3.95
C ARG A 123 17.65 -1.71 3.58
N LEU A 124 16.73 -2.54 4.10
CA LEU A 124 15.30 -2.38 3.86
C LEU A 124 14.77 -1.04 4.41
N GLU A 125 15.15 -0.66 5.62
CA GLU A 125 14.75 0.60 6.23
C GLU A 125 15.26 1.82 5.46
N THR A 126 16.46 1.73 4.90
CA THR A 126 17.00 2.78 4.02
C THR A 126 16.18 2.91 2.75
N LEU A 127 15.75 1.79 2.15
CA LEU A 127 14.89 1.78 0.97
C LEU A 127 13.50 2.34 1.29
N ASP A 128 12.90 1.94 2.41
CA ASP A 128 11.62 2.46 2.88
C ASP A 128 11.66 3.97 3.18
N ALA A 129 12.75 4.45 3.79
CA ALA A 129 12.94 5.87 4.06
C ALA A 129 12.96 6.68 2.77
N LEU A 130 13.69 6.18 1.76
CA LEU A 130 13.73 6.80 0.44
C LEU A 130 12.34 6.78 -0.22
N SER A 131 11.62 5.66 -0.18
CA SER A 131 10.26 5.56 -0.74
C SER A 131 9.31 6.57 -0.10
N ARG A 132 9.34 6.71 1.23
CA ARG A 132 8.50 7.70 1.93
C ARG A 132 8.87 9.14 1.58
N GLU A 133 10.16 9.44 1.48
CA GLU A 133 10.63 10.77 1.09
C GLU A 133 10.19 11.12 -0.34
N ILE A 134 10.32 10.17 -1.27
CA ILE A 134 9.83 10.31 -2.65
C ILE A 134 8.32 10.55 -2.65
N THR A 135 7.55 9.75 -1.90
CA THR A 135 6.09 9.93 -1.81
C THR A 135 5.72 11.30 -1.25
N ARG A 136 6.43 11.76 -0.20
CA ARG A 136 6.22 13.10 0.35
C ARG A 136 6.51 14.19 -0.68
N GLN A 137 7.64 14.12 -1.39
CA GLN A 137 8.00 15.06 -2.45
C GLN A 137 6.97 15.06 -3.59
N ARG A 138 6.48 13.89 -3.98
CA ARG A 138 5.44 13.76 -5.02
C ARG A 138 4.08 14.33 -4.57
N MET A 139 3.76 14.26 -3.28
CA MET A 139 2.56 14.89 -2.72
C MET A 139 2.63 16.41 -2.71
N ASP A 140 3.82 16.97 -2.47
CA ASP A 140 4.05 18.42 -2.39
C ASP A 140 4.31 19.06 -3.78
N ALA A 141 4.80 18.28 -4.76
CA ALA A 141 5.17 18.79 -6.07
C ALA A 141 4.00 18.81 -7.07
N ALA A 142 4.00 19.81 -7.95
CA ALA A 142 3.13 19.82 -9.13
C ALA A 142 3.58 18.86 -10.23
N SER A 143 4.79 18.28 -10.14
CA SER A 143 5.42 17.45 -11.14
C SER A 143 5.46 15.99 -10.78
N THR A 144 5.43 15.16 -11.80
CA THR A 144 5.23 13.73 -11.83
C THR A 144 6.56 12.97 -11.93
N MET A 145 6.59 11.70 -11.57
CA MET A 145 7.73 10.77 -11.74
C MET A 145 9.00 11.13 -10.97
N ILE A 146 8.91 12.02 -9.97
CA ILE A 146 10.04 12.32 -9.09
C ILE A 146 10.40 11.06 -8.32
N GLY A 147 11.61 10.57 -8.52
CA GLY A 147 12.24 9.62 -7.59
C GLY A 147 12.07 8.13 -7.87
N THR A 148 11.14 7.68 -8.72
CA THR A 148 11.04 6.24 -9.07
C THR A 148 12.37 5.67 -9.58
N PRO A 149 13.13 6.32 -10.50
CA PRO A 149 14.44 5.84 -10.90
C PRO A 149 15.43 5.73 -9.72
N ALA A 150 15.40 6.70 -8.79
CA ALA A 150 16.29 6.71 -7.63
C ALA A 150 15.96 5.56 -6.67
N LEU A 151 14.67 5.23 -6.48
CA LEU A 151 14.24 4.08 -5.66
C LEU A 151 14.72 2.77 -6.28
N LEU A 152 14.51 2.58 -7.58
CA LEU A 152 14.95 1.38 -8.29
C LEU A 152 16.47 1.25 -8.32
N GLN A 153 17.19 2.35 -8.43
CA GLN A 153 18.64 2.36 -8.32
C GLN A 153 19.08 1.93 -6.91
N ARG A 154 18.51 2.52 -5.86
CA ARG A 154 18.79 2.18 -4.48
C ARG A 154 18.47 0.72 -4.18
N TYR A 155 17.35 0.21 -4.68
CA TYR A 155 17.01 -1.19 -4.57
C TYR A 155 18.09 -2.11 -5.19
N ARG A 156 18.52 -1.83 -6.41
CA ARG A 156 19.59 -2.60 -7.09
C ARG A 156 20.89 -2.56 -6.30
N GLU A 157 21.33 -1.38 -5.88
CA GLU A 157 22.57 -1.21 -5.10
C GLU A 157 22.53 -1.96 -3.76
N SER A 158 21.36 -2.04 -3.15
CA SER A 158 21.20 -2.63 -1.82
C SER A 158 20.97 -4.14 -1.85
N PHE A 159 20.38 -4.69 -2.92
CA PHE A 159 19.85 -6.06 -2.88
C PHE A 159 20.20 -6.93 -4.10
N ALA A 160 20.71 -6.39 -5.23
CA ALA A 160 20.94 -7.17 -6.43
C ALA A 160 21.88 -8.36 -6.23
N ASP A 161 22.89 -8.22 -5.36
CA ASP A 161 23.85 -9.25 -5.00
C ASP A 161 23.24 -10.44 -4.22
N ARG A 162 22.04 -10.25 -3.65
CA ARG A 162 21.33 -11.22 -2.81
C ARG A 162 20.12 -11.90 -3.51
N MET A 163 19.71 -11.41 -4.67
CA MET A 163 18.45 -11.78 -5.33
C MET A 163 18.57 -12.88 -6.39
N GLY A 164 19.79 -13.30 -6.73
CA GLY A 164 19.97 -14.45 -7.64
C GLY A 164 19.66 -15.78 -6.95
N PRO A 165 19.25 -16.84 -7.69
CA PRO A 165 18.87 -18.14 -7.10
C PRO A 165 19.92 -18.74 -6.16
N GLN A 166 21.20 -18.71 -6.57
CA GLN A 166 22.28 -19.21 -5.73
C GLN A 166 22.56 -18.34 -4.48
N ALA A 167 22.33 -17.02 -4.60
CA ALA A 167 22.48 -16.11 -3.48
C ALA A 167 21.34 -16.30 -2.47
N LEU A 168 20.10 -16.43 -2.94
CA LEU A 168 18.91 -16.69 -2.11
C LEU A 168 19.03 -18.00 -1.34
N ALA A 169 19.51 -19.07 -1.99
CA ALA A 169 19.72 -20.37 -1.34
C ALA A 169 20.69 -20.31 -0.15
N ARG A 170 21.60 -19.30 -0.10
CA ARG A 170 22.57 -19.11 1.00
C ARG A 170 22.09 -18.15 2.09
N GLN A 171 20.97 -17.41 1.85
CA GLN A 171 20.48 -16.45 2.86
C GLN A 171 19.93 -17.20 4.09
N PRO A 172 20.11 -16.66 5.30
CA PRO A 172 19.33 -17.10 6.45
C PRO A 172 17.83 -17.02 6.17
N LEU A 173 17.04 -17.97 6.69
CA LEU A 173 15.60 -18.00 6.46
C LEU A 173 14.90 -16.69 6.86
N GLY A 174 15.33 -16.08 7.98
CA GLY A 174 14.80 -14.81 8.44
C GLY A 174 15.04 -13.64 7.48
N ASP A 175 16.12 -13.69 6.68
CA ASP A 175 16.46 -12.62 5.74
C ASP A 175 15.59 -12.64 4.47
N LEU A 176 14.95 -13.78 4.15
CA LEU A 176 14.12 -13.90 2.96
C LEU A 176 12.89 -12.99 3.01
N LEU A 177 12.29 -12.76 4.19
CA LEU A 177 11.10 -11.91 4.30
C LEU A 177 11.40 -10.43 4.01
N PRO A 178 12.44 -9.80 4.59
CA PRO A 178 12.86 -8.45 4.16
C PRO A 178 13.26 -8.36 2.69
N LEU A 179 13.87 -9.41 2.10
CA LEU A 179 14.17 -9.43 0.67
C LEU A 179 12.89 -9.47 -0.17
N PHE A 180 11.89 -10.25 0.24
CA PHE A 180 10.55 -10.26 -0.37
C PHE A 180 9.90 -8.87 -0.30
N ASP A 181 9.92 -8.24 0.87
CA ASP A 181 9.32 -6.90 1.07
C ASP A 181 10.03 -5.84 0.23
N ALA A 182 11.37 -5.90 0.10
CA ALA A 182 12.14 -4.99 -0.74
C ALA A 182 11.80 -5.15 -2.24
N ALA A 183 11.71 -6.40 -2.73
CA ALA A 183 11.34 -6.69 -4.11
C ALA A 183 9.89 -6.26 -4.41
N ASN A 184 8.96 -6.50 -3.46
CA ASN A 184 7.57 -6.10 -3.59
C ASN A 184 7.42 -4.56 -3.67
N LEU A 185 8.15 -3.82 -2.82
CA LEU A 185 8.17 -2.35 -2.85
C LEU A 185 8.69 -1.82 -4.20
N ALA A 186 9.82 -2.35 -4.66
CA ALA A 186 10.40 -1.92 -5.95
C ALA A 186 9.52 -2.32 -7.15
N GLY A 187 8.89 -3.49 -7.10
CA GLY A 187 7.95 -3.98 -8.11
C GLY A 187 6.67 -3.15 -8.19
N PHE A 188 6.18 -2.63 -7.07
CA PHE A 188 5.03 -1.73 -7.03
C PHE A 188 5.30 -0.42 -7.77
N GLU A 189 6.50 0.15 -7.62
CA GLU A 189 6.89 1.39 -8.30
C GLU A 189 7.08 1.21 -9.82
N ASN A 190 7.43 0.01 -10.27
CA ASN A 190 7.60 -0.31 -11.69
C ASN A 190 7.17 -1.76 -11.97
N PRO A 191 5.86 -2.02 -12.12
CA PRO A 191 5.37 -3.34 -12.47
C PRO A 191 5.98 -3.87 -13.78
N GLY A 192 6.41 -5.16 -13.78
CA GLY A 192 7.06 -5.80 -14.93
C GLY A 192 8.55 -5.53 -15.06
N ALA A 193 9.20 -4.88 -14.09
CA ALA A 193 10.65 -4.73 -14.03
C ALA A 193 11.33 -5.95 -13.36
N ALA A 194 12.68 -5.98 -13.40
CA ALA A 194 13.49 -7.05 -12.78
C ALA A 194 13.16 -7.31 -11.28
N ALA A 195 12.66 -6.30 -10.56
CA ALA A 195 12.21 -6.46 -9.17
C ALA A 195 11.01 -7.41 -9.04
N PHE A 196 10.14 -7.48 -10.06
CA PHE A 196 9.05 -8.42 -10.11
C PHE A 196 9.56 -9.87 -10.25
N ASP A 197 10.52 -10.12 -11.15
CA ASP A 197 11.13 -11.44 -11.30
C ASP A 197 11.83 -11.89 -10.00
N GLN A 198 12.50 -10.95 -9.33
CA GLN A 198 13.14 -11.20 -8.04
C GLN A 198 12.15 -11.51 -6.91
N LEU A 199 10.97 -10.86 -6.90
CA LEU A 199 9.89 -11.19 -5.98
C LEU A 199 9.46 -12.67 -6.15
N LEU A 200 9.30 -13.12 -7.39
CA LEU A 200 8.97 -14.52 -7.69
C LEU A 200 10.05 -15.50 -7.23
N LEU A 201 11.33 -15.15 -7.42
CA LEU A 201 12.46 -15.97 -6.97
C LEU A 201 12.51 -16.11 -5.44
N VAL A 202 12.32 -15.00 -4.70
CA VAL A 202 12.28 -15.05 -3.23
C VAL A 202 11.09 -15.86 -2.74
N HIS A 203 9.91 -15.69 -3.36
CA HIS A 203 8.74 -16.49 -3.04
C HIS A 203 8.96 -17.98 -3.30
N ALA A 204 9.58 -18.33 -4.42
CA ALA A 204 9.93 -19.72 -4.73
C ALA A 204 10.90 -20.33 -3.72
N GLU A 205 11.90 -19.57 -3.28
CA GLU A 205 12.87 -20.00 -2.26
C GLU A 205 12.20 -20.21 -0.89
N LEU A 206 11.26 -19.33 -0.48
CA LEU A 206 10.48 -19.53 0.74
C LEU A 206 9.69 -20.84 0.70
N ASN A 207 9.01 -21.13 -0.43
CA ASN A 207 8.29 -22.39 -0.62
C ASN A 207 9.23 -23.59 -0.61
N ALA A 208 10.39 -23.51 -1.29
CA ALA A 208 11.38 -24.59 -1.33
C ALA A 208 11.91 -24.95 0.08
N ARG A 209 11.92 -23.98 1.00
CA ARG A 209 12.25 -24.20 2.41
C ARG A 209 11.09 -24.60 3.30
N GLY A 210 9.92 -24.89 2.73
CA GLY A 210 8.74 -25.36 3.45
C GLY A 210 8.00 -24.28 4.22
N VAL A 211 8.21 -23.00 3.89
CA VAL A 211 7.44 -21.89 4.49
C VAL A 211 6.02 -21.92 3.95
N ASP A 212 5.03 -21.86 4.85
CA ASP A 212 3.64 -21.69 4.45
C ASP A 212 3.41 -20.25 3.97
N THR A 213 3.30 -20.08 2.64
CA THR A 213 3.18 -18.76 2.00
C THR A 213 1.74 -18.28 1.85
N ARG A 214 0.74 -19.07 2.28
CA ARG A 214 -0.68 -18.74 2.14
C ARG A 214 -1.05 -17.43 2.85
N ARG A 215 -0.38 -17.14 3.97
CA ARG A 215 -0.60 -15.92 4.72
C ARG A 215 0.11 -14.75 4.05
N ASP A 216 -0.64 -13.92 3.33
CA ASP A 216 -0.21 -12.69 2.65
C ASP A 216 0.75 -12.87 1.45
N LEU A 217 1.76 -13.77 1.51
CA LEU A 217 2.80 -13.80 0.48
C LEU A 217 2.26 -14.21 -0.90
N ASP A 218 1.44 -15.26 -0.96
CA ASP A 218 0.81 -15.69 -2.21
C ASP A 218 -0.10 -14.61 -2.79
N ALA A 219 -0.89 -13.96 -1.93
CA ALA A 219 -1.75 -12.85 -2.34
C ALA A 219 -0.92 -11.63 -2.82
N SER A 220 0.23 -11.37 -2.20
CA SER A 220 1.14 -10.29 -2.63
C SER A 220 1.74 -10.57 -3.99
N VAL A 221 2.17 -11.82 -4.25
CA VAL A 221 2.66 -12.26 -5.57
C VAL A 221 1.55 -12.15 -6.61
N LEU A 222 0.34 -12.62 -6.30
CA LEU A 222 -0.80 -12.52 -7.21
C LEU A 222 -1.12 -11.05 -7.55
N ARG A 223 -1.15 -10.17 -6.55
CA ARG A 223 -1.34 -8.72 -6.77
C ARG A 223 -0.26 -8.13 -7.67
N ALA A 224 1.01 -8.51 -7.48
CA ALA A 224 2.11 -8.05 -8.33
C ALA A 224 1.96 -8.53 -9.78
N MET A 225 1.56 -9.80 -10.00
CA MET A 225 1.26 -10.33 -11.34
C MET A 225 0.13 -9.55 -12.02
N LEU A 226 -0.95 -9.27 -11.31
CA LEU A 226 -2.08 -8.51 -11.82
C LEU A 226 -1.72 -7.05 -12.10
N ALA A 227 -0.90 -6.42 -11.25
CA ALA A 227 -0.37 -5.08 -11.46
C ALA A 227 0.53 -5.01 -12.71
N ALA A 228 1.35 -6.05 -12.92
CA ALA A 228 2.19 -6.22 -14.12
C ALA A 228 1.39 -6.65 -15.37
N ARG A 229 0.06 -6.80 -15.25
CA ARG A 229 -0.84 -7.27 -16.35
C ARG A 229 -0.50 -8.69 -16.86
N SER A 230 0.18 -9.50 -16.06
CA SER A 230 0.54 -10.90 -16.36
C SER A 230 -0.62 -11.86 -16.02
N PHE A 231 -1.81 -11.65 -16.61
CA PHE A 231 -3.03 -12.36 -16.24
C PHE A 231 -2.97 -13.86 -16.43
N ASP A 232 -2.31 -14.34 -17.50
CA ASP A 232 -2.16 -15.80 -17.74
C ASP A 232 -1.27 -16.45 -16.69
N GLN A 233 -0.16 -15.80 -16.35
CA GLN A 233 0.72 -16.24 -15.27
C GLN A 233 -0.01 -16.20 -13.91
N ALA A 234 -0.81 -15.16 -13.65
CA ALA A 234 -1.63 -15.04 -12.45
C ALA A 234 -2.64 -16.18 -12.33
N ARG A 235 -3.33 -16.56 -13.42
CA ARG A 235 -4.24 -17.73 -13.45
C ARG A 235 -3.50 -19.03 -13.15
N GLY A 236 -2.38 -19.27 -13.82
CA GLY A 236 -1.55 -20.46 -13.57
C GLY A 236 -1.05 -20.53 -12.12
N PHE A 237 -0.65 -19.39 -11.55
CA PHE A 237 -0.23 -19.29 -10.16
C PHE A 237 -1.37 -19.59 -9.19
N ALA A 238 -2.55 -19.01 -9.40
CA ALA A 238 -3.72 -19.21 -8.54
C ALA A 238 -4.31 -20.61 -8.67
N ALA A 239 -4.28 -21.23 -9.88
CA ALA A 239 -4.82 -22.58 -10.12
C ALA A 239 -4.17 -23.67 -9.23
N THR A 240 -2.92 -23.46 -8.79
CA THR A 240 -2.21 -24.37 -7.88
C THR A 240 -2.35 -23.99 -6.40
N ARG A 241 -3.15 -22.98 -6.07
CA ARG A 241 -3.33 -22.38 -4.73
C ARG A 241 -4.80 -22.20 -4.38
N PRO A 242 -5.47 -23.23 -3.81
CA PRO A 242 -6.92 -23.23 -3.59
C PRO A 242 -7.46 -22.07 -2.72
N HIS A 243 -6.59 -21.42 -1.92
CA HIS A 243 -6.93 -20.25 -1.11
C HIS A 243 -6.95 -18.95 -1.94
N LEU A 244 -6.50 -18.97 -3.20
CA LEU A 244 -6.61 -17.88 -4.15
C LEU A 244 -7.74 -18.19 -5.14
N ASP A 245 -8.59 -17.20 -5.40
CA ASP A 245 -9.69 -17.37 -6.35
C ASP A 245 -9.20 -17.20 -7.79
N ALA A 246 -8.81 -18.28 -8.44
CA ALA A 246 -8.40 -18.27 -9.84
C ALA A 246 -9.54 -17.84 -10.79
N GLY A 247 -10.80 -18.09 -10.41
CA GLY A 247 -11.98 -17.71 -11.19
C GLY A 247 -12.25 -16.21 -11.21
N ALA A 248 -11.78 -15.49 -10.19
CA ALA A 248 -11.87 -14.04 -10.14
C ALA A 248 -10.88 -13.33 -11.09
N ILE A 249 -9.88 -14.04 -11.64
CA ILE A 249 -8.90 -13.45 -12.56
C ILE A 249 -9.51 -13.37 -13.97
N PRO A 250 -9.67 -12.17 -14.55
CA PRO A 250 -10.36 -11.99 -15.82
C PRO A 250 -9.58 -12.55 -17.00
N SER A 251 -10.30 -12.97 -18.03
CA SER A 251 -9.72 -13.14 -19.36
C SER A 251 -9.39 -11.77 -19.98
N VAL A 252 -8.44 -11.76 -20.92
CA VAL A 252 -8.04 -10.53 -21.61
C VAL A 252 -8.28 -10.67 -23.09
N ALA A 253 -8.97 -9.69 -23.69
CA ALA A 253 -9.11 -9.52 -25.13
C ALA A 253 -8.36 -8.24 -25.55
N ASP A 254 -7.37 -8.37 -26.41
CA ASP A 254 -6.63 -7.24 -27.00
C ASP A 254 -6.87 -7.19 -28.52
N PRO A 255 -7.86 -6.43 -28.97
CA PRO A 255 -8.14 -6.29 -30.39
C PRO A 255 -7.23 -5.27 -31.10
N LEU A 256 -6.33 -4.59 -30.36
CA LEU A 256 -5.45 -3.58 -30.95
C LEU A 256 -4.34 -4.24 -31.76
N ALA A 257 -3.91 -3.56 -32.82
CA ALA A 257 -2.82 -4.05 -33.66
C ALA A 257 -1.54 -4.29 -32.84
N PRO A 258 -0.77 -5.34 -33.17
CA PRO A 258 0.54 -5.54 -32.57
C PRO A 258 1.40 -4.27 -32.68
N GLY A 259 2.01 -3.86 -31.56
CA GLY A 259 2.83 -2.64 -31.52
C GLY A 259 2.05 -1.33 -31.41
N PHE A 260 0.76 -1.38 -31.07
CA PHE A 260 -0.01 -0.17 -30.78
C PHE A 260 0.75 0.73 -29.80
N ARG A 261 0.86 2.00 -30.14
CA ARG A 261 1.48 3.06 -29.33
C ARG A 261 0.44 4.11 -29.03
N GLY A 262 0.28 4.45 -27.78
CA GLY A 262 -0.69 5.43 -27.30
C GLY A 262 -1.32 5.00 -25.99
N ARG A 263 -2.14 5.86 -25.44
CA ARG A 263 -2.89 5.52 -24.20
C ARG A 263 -3.97 4.48 -24.51
N SER A 264 -4.09 3.50 -23.64
CA SER A 264 -5.16 2.52 -23.71
C SER A 264 -5.63 2.11 -22.31
N VAL A 265 -6.86 1.62 -22.24
CA VAL A 265 -7.51 1.15 -21.02
C VAL A 265 -8.18 -0.19 -21.27
N PHE A 266 -8.46 -0.90 -20.18
CA PHE A 266 -9.38 -2.01 -20.19
C PHE A 266 -10.80 -1.52 -19.86
N ALA A 267 -11.75 -1.94 -20.70
CA ALA A 267 -13.16 -2.00 -20.35
C ALA A 267 -13.45 -3.36 -19.71
N TYR A 268 -14.07 -3.39 -18.54
CA TYR A 268 -14.42 -4.62 -17.85
C TYR A 268 -15.88 -5.03 -18.12
N ASP A 269 -16.06 -6.22 -18.64
CA ASP A 269 -17.35 -6.92 -18.74
C ASP A 269 -17.50 -7.89 -17.58
N ALA A 270 -18.26 -7.50 -16.56
CA ALA A 270 -18.44 -8.29 -15.36
C ALA A 270 -19.19 -9.61 -15.61
N ALA A 271 -20.13 -9.64 -16.59
CA ALA A 271 -20.91 -10.82 -16.92
C ALA A 271 -20.04 -11.93 -17.54
N ARG A 272 -19.01 -11.55 -18.29
CA ARG A 272 -18.06 -12.47 -18.92
C ARG A 272 -16.74 -12.60 -18.20
N ASN A 273 -16.54 -11.84 -17.14
CA ASN A 273 -15.25 -11.67 -16.45
C ASN A 273 -14.11 -11.41 -17.46
N THR A 274 -14.28 -10.44 -18.35
CA THR A 274 -13.35 -10.15 -19.44
C THR A 274 -12.92 -8.69 -19.45
N LEU A 275 -11.62 -8.46 -19.58
CA LEU A 275 -11.01 -7.15 -19.83
C LEU A 275 -10.78 -7.01 -21.34
N THR A 276 -11.39 -6.02 -21.97
CA THR A 276 -11.16 -5.69 -23.38
C THR A 276 -10.34 -4.43 -23.48
N ARG A 277 -9.18 -4.50 -24.14
CA ARG A 277 -8.32 -3.33 -24.35
C ARG A 277 -8.93 -2.40 -25.40
N GLN A 278 -8.96 -1.12 -25.09
CA GLN A 278 -9.50 -0.06 -25.94
C GLN A 278 -8.51 1.12 -26.00
N PRO A 279 -8.34 1.75 -27.19
CA PRO A 279 -7.51 2.94 -27.30
C PRO A 279 -8.21 4.14 -26.67
N VAL A 280 -7.42 5.05 -26.11
CA VAL A 280 -7.86 6.34 -25.56
C VAL A 280 -7.10 7.46 -26.29
N PRO A 281 -7.52 7.85 -27.50
CA PRO A 281 -6.89 8.96 -28.20
C PRO A 281 -7.09 10.25 -27.39
N PRO A 282 -6.08 11.12 -27.27
CA PRO A 282 -6.26 12.43 -26.66
C PRO A 282 -7.36 13.20 -27.43
N PRO A 283 -8.35 13.75 -26.73
CA PRO A 283 -9.37 14.55 -27.39
C PRO A 283 -8.76 15.87 -27.88
N PRO A 284 -9.34 16.50 -28.91
CA PRO A 284 -9.03 17.87 -29.20
C PRO A 284 -9.44 18.77 -28.03
N GLY A 285 -8.51 19.61 -27.56
CA GLY A 285 -8.73 20.51 -26.42
C GLY A 285 -8.40 19.92 -25.06
N ALA A 286 -9.23 20.24 -24.08
CA ALA A 286 -9.02 19.81 -22.71
C ALA A 286 -9.61 18.43 -22.42
N GLU A 287 -8.97 17.68 -21.54
CA GLU A 287 -9.43 16.39 -21.00
C GLU A 287 -9.30 16.41 -19.49
N LEU A 288 -10.35 16.05 -18.78
CA LEU A 288 -10.28 15.85 -17.33
C LEU A 288 -10.06 14.36 -17.04
N VAL A 289 -9.03 14.06 -16.23
CA VAL A 289 -8.77 12.70 -15.76
C VAL A 289 -8.92 12.67 -14.24
N MET A 290 -9.70 11.70 -13.73
CA MET A 290 -9.82 11.43 -12.31
C MET A 290 -9.31 10.03 -12.01
N VAL A 291 -8.43 9.90 -11.03
CA VAL A 291 -7.91 8.60 -10.59
C VAL A 291 -8.40 8.31 -9.18
N VAL A 292 -8.99 7.12 -8.98
CA VAL A 292 -9.58 6.66 -7.72
C VAL A 292 -9.15 5.24 -7.39
N SER A 293 -8.96 4.92 -6.11
CA SER A 293 -8.63 3.57 -5.66
C SER A 293 -9.70 3.01 -4.71
N ALA A 294 -10.00 1.71 -4.86
CA ALA A 294 -10.96 0.98 -4.04
C ALA A 294 -10.61 1.00 -2.54
N GLY A 295 -9.32 1.01 -2.20
CA GLY A 295 -8.82 1.02 -0.83
C GLY A 295 -8.86 2.39 -0.15
N CYS A 296 -9.18 3.46 -0.87
CA CYS A 296 -9.15 4.82 -0.36
C CYS A 296 -10.57 5.33 -0.03
N HIS A 297 -10.84 5.66 1.24
CA HIS A 297 -12.14 6.21 1.65
C HIS A 297 -12.41 7.57 1.00
N PHE A 298 -11.42 8.44 0.84
CA PHE A 298 -11.59 9.72 0.15
C PHE A 298 -11.98 9.56 -1.32
N SER A 299 -11.52 8.48 -1.99
CA SER A 299 -11.96 8.14 -3.34
C SER A 299 -13.44 7.75 -3.35
N ARG A 300 -13.91 6.98 -2.36
CA ARG A 300 -15.32 6.60 -2.22
C ARG A 300 -16.18 7.81 -1.93
N ASP A 301 -15.76 8.70 -1.01
CA ASP A 301 -16.48 9.93 -0.68
C ASP A 301 -16.61 10.86 -1.89
N ALA A 302 -15.56 10.99 -2.72
CA ALA A 302 -15.60 11.74 -3.96
C ALA A 302 -16.58 11.14 -4.97
N LEU A 303 -16.53 9.82 -5.17
CA LEU A 303 -17.45 9.11 -6.07
C LEU A 303 -18.89 9.20 -5.57
N ASP A 304 -19.13 9.07 -4.28
CA ASP A 304 -20.47 9.23 -3.67
C ASP A 304 -21.02 10.64 -3.89
N ALA A 305 -20.18 11.67 -3.71
CA ALA A 305 -20.59 13.05 -3.97
C ALA A 305 -20.92 13.29 -5.44
N ILE A 306 -20.11 12.74 -6.36
CA ILE A 306 -20.36 12.79 -7.80
C ILE A 306 -21.64 12.01 -8.15
N GLY A 307 -21.81 10.80 -7.59
CA GLY A 307 -22.95 9.92 -7.86
C GLY A 307 -24.30 10.53 -7.45
N LYS A 308 -24.31 11.39 -6.43
CA LYS A 308 -25.51 12.07 -5.91
C LYS A 308 -25.84 13.39 -6.60
N ASP A 309 -24.94 13.93 -7.43
CA ASP A 309 -25.08 15.25 -8.06
C ASP A 309 -25.18 15.15 -9.58
N ALA A 310 -26.42 15.15 -10.11
CA ALA A 310 -26.69 15.05 -11.55
C ALA A 310 -26.08 16.23 -12.34
N SER A 311 -26.02 17.44 -11.75
CA SER A 311 -25.42 18.62 -12.37
C SER A 311 -23.94 18.47 -12.53
N LEU A 312 -23.25 18.02 -11.47
CA LEU A 312 -21.82 17.72 -11.50
C LEU A 312 -21.51 16.60 -12.51
N GLN A 313 -22.31 15.52 -12.52
CA GLN A 313 -22.13 14.44 -13.50
C GLN A 313 -22.26 14.96 -14.94
N LYS A 314 -23.21 15.86 -15.20
CA LYS A 314 -23.37 16.48 -16.53
C LYS A 314 -22.11 17.26 -16.91
N ARG A 315 -21.62 18.14 -16.04
CA ARG A 315 -20.39 18.91 -16.29
C ARG A 315 -19.17 18.02 -16.51
N LEU A 316 -19.02 16.93 -15.72
CA LEU A 316 -17.94 15.95 -15.88
C LEU A 316 -18.01 15.23 -17.25
N ARG A 317 -19.21 14.88 -17.72
CA ARG A 317 -19.36 14.32 -19.08
C ARG A 317 -19.04 15.33 -20.17
N ASP A 318 -19.51 16.57 -20.02
CA ASP A 318 -19.24 17.65 -20.98
C ASP A 318 -17.73 17.94 -21.07
N ALA A 319 -17.02 17.88 -19.93
CA ALA A 319 -15.56 17.97 -19.84
C ALA A 319 -14.83 16.67 -20.24
N ARG A 320 -15.55 15.66 -20.75
CA ARG A 320 -14.99 14.37 -21.18
C ARG A 320 -14.16 13.69 -20.09
N LEU A 321 -14.74 13.62 -18.87
CA LEU A 321 -14.07 12.93 -17.76
C LEU A 321 -13.67 11.52 -18.15
N LEU A 322 -12.40 11.23 -18.00
CA LEU A 322 -11.85 9.87 -18.00
C LEU A 322 -11.61 9.44 -16.54
N LEU A 323 -12.46 8.53 -16.04
CA LEU A 323 -12.37 7.99 -14.68
C LEU A 323 -11.54 6.72 -14.70
N LEU A 324 -10.44 6.70 -13.95
CA LEU A 324 -9.44 5.62 -13.95
C LEU A 324 -9.20 5.05 -12.55
N THR A 325 -8.82 3.77 -12.50
CA THR A 325 -8.06 3.21 -11.36
C THR A 325 -6.58 3.54 -11.50
N PRO A 326 -5.75 3.41 -10.42
CA PRO A 326 -4.32 3.68 -10.53
C PRO A 326 -3.63 2.73 -11.53
N PRO A 327 -2.74 3.23 -12.37
CA PRO A 327 -2.14 2.43 -13.45
C PRO A 327 -1.18 1.34 -12.97
N ASN A 328 -0.61 1.48 -11.78
CA ASN A 328 0.36 0.55 -11.18
C ASN A 328 -0.25 -0.40 -10.11
N GLU A 329 -1.57 -0.37 -9.93
CA GLU A 329 -2.27 -1.26 -9.00
C GLU A 329 -2.86 -2.48 -9.72
N ALA A 330 -3.07 -3.56 -8.96
CA ALA A 330 -3.90 -4.68 -9.41
C ALA A 330 -5.34 -4.19 -9.68
N PRO A 331 -6.00 -4.66 -10.75
CA PRO A 331 -7.35 -4.24 -11.09
C PRO A 331 -8.36 -4.55 -9.98
N ALA A 332 -9.05 -3.53 -9.46
CA ALA A 332 -10.11 -3.66 -8.48
C ALA A 332 -11.46 -3.93 -9.19
N LEU A 333 -11.62 -5.12 -9.77
CA LEU A 333 -12.69 -5.46 -10.71
C LEU A 333 -14.09 -5.24 -10.15
N ARG A 334 -14.34 -5.68 -8.90
CA ARG A 334 -15.64 -5.48 -8.25
C ARG A 334 -15.98 -4.00 -8.08
N PHE A 335 -15.03 -3.20 -7.63
CA PHE A 335 -15.19 -1.75 -7.50
C PHE A 335 -15.53 -1.08 -8.83
N VAL A 336 -14.86 -1.47 -9.92
CA VAL A 336 -15.13 -1.00 -11.27
C VAL A 336 -16.53 -1.45 -11.74
N ALA A 337 -16.89 -2.72 -11.50
CA ALA A 337 -18.19 -3.27 -11.89
C ALA A 337 -19.35 -2.58 -11.17
N ASP A 338 -19.25 -2.43 -9.84
CA ASP A 338 -20.28 -1.80 -9.01
C ASP A 338 -20.53 -0.33 -9.44
N TRP A 339 -19.45 0.42 -9.66
CA TRP A 339 -19.56 1.79 -10.19
C TRP A 339 -20.19 1.83 -11.57
N ASN A 340 -19.74 1.01 -12.50
CA ASN A 340 -20.21 1.03 -13.89
C ASN A 340 -21.67 0.59 -14.01
N ALA A 341 -22.13 -0.31 -13.16
CA ALA A 341 -23.54 -0.71 -13.10
C ALA A 341 -24.46 0.45 -12.67
N ALA A 342 -24.00 1.27 -11.70
CA ALA A 342 -24.75 2.41 -11.20
C ALA A 342 -24.61 3.68 -12.06
N HIS A 343 -23.50 3.82 -12.81
CA HIS A 343 -23.13 5.07 -13.50
C HIS A 343 -22.65 4.81 -14.94
N ALA A 344 -23.48 4.18 -15.77
CA ALA A 344 -23.13 3.78 -17.14
C ALA A 344 -22.66 4.93 -18.05
N THR A 345 -23.04 6.18 -17.76
CA THR A 345 -22.63 7.37 -18.51
C THR A 345 -21.30 7.98 -18.08
N LEU A 346 -20.71 7.50 -16.97
CA LEU A 346 -19.40 7.88 -16.46
C LEU A 346 -18.61 6.63 -16.10
N PRO A 347 -18.30 5.76 -17.06
CA PRO A 347 -17.70 4.47 -16.77
C PRO A 347 -16.27 4.62 -16.25
N MET A 348 -15.95 3.85 -15.20
CA MET A 348 -14.59 3.68 -14.70
C MET A 348 -13.84 2.70 -15.59
N ARG A 349 -12.57 3.00 -15.88
CA ARG A 349 -11.66 2.21 -16.72
C ARG A 349 -10.40 1.85 -15.96
N ILE A 350 -9.74 0.82 -16.42
CA ILE A 350 -8.48 0.32 -15.84
C ILE A 350 -7.36 0.62 -16.85
N PRO A 351 -6.33 1.40 -16.51
CA PRO A 351 -5.19 1.62 -17.40
C PRO A 351 -4.55 0.29 -17.84
N PHE A 352 -4.23 0.15 -19.13
CA PHE A 352 -3.61 -1.07 -19.64
C PHE A 352 -2.18 -1.23 -19.12
N ASP A 353 -1.35 -0.19 -19.27
CA ASP A 353 0.06 -0.20 -18.89
C ASP A 353 0.41 1.16 -18.26
N ALA A 354 1.06 1.15 -17.11
CA ALA A 354 1.49 2.38 -16.43
C ALA A 354 2.39 3.26 -17.32
N ARG A 355 3.16 2.66 -18.21
CA ARG A 355 4.04 3.36 -19.16
C ARG A 355 3.29 4.22 -20.19
N GLU A 356 2.05 3.89 -20.48
CA GLU A 356 1.18 4.67 -21.38
C GLU A 356 0.62 5.93 -20.69
N TRP A 357 0.70 5.99 -19.36
CA TRP A 357 0.10 7.03 -18.51
C TRP A 357 1.12 7.85 -17.73
N GLN A 358 2.36 7.93 -18.22
CA GLN A 358 3.46 8.62 -17.53
C GLN A 358 3.20 10.11 -17.25
N ALA A 359 2.31 10.75 -18.00
CA ALA A 359 1.89 12.13 -17.72
C ALA A 359 1.10 12.26 -16.42
N ILE A 360 0.58 11.14 -15.88
CA ILE A 360 -0.25 11.11 -14.68
C ILE A 360 0.50 10.38 -13.58
N ASP A 361 1.01 11.14 -12.61
CA ASP A 361 1.58 10.59 -11.40
C ASP A 361 0.52 10.51 -10.30
N VAL A 362 0.40 9.37 -9.64
CA VAL A 362 -0.65 9.10 -8.64
C VAL A 362 -0.02 8.77 -7.28
N PRO A 363 0.62 9.74 -6.59
CA PRO A 363 1.17 9.52 -5.25
C PRO A 363 0.09 9.41 -4.18
N GLY A 364 -1.13 9.83 -4.50
CA GLY A 364 -2.31 9.76 -3.63
C GLY A 364 -3.60 9.93 -4.43
N VAL A 365 -4.69 9.38 -3.91
CA VAL A 365 -6.02 9.37 -4.53
C VAL A 365 -7.09 9.86 -3.55
N PRO A 366 -8.20 10.45 -4.06
CA PRO A 366 -8.46 10.75 -5.45
C PRO A 366 -7.53 11.84 -5.99
N ALA A 367 -7.23 11.78 -7.28
CA ALA A 367 -6.45 12.78 -7.97
C ALA A 367 -7.15 13.22 -9.25
N PHE A 368 -7.11 14.51 -9.54
CA PHE A 368 -7.77 15.14 -10.68
C PHE A 368 -6.73 15.86 -11.52
N TYR A 369 -6.73 15.64 -12.81
CA TYR A 369 -5.79 16.22 -13.75
C TYR A 369 -6.52 16.84 -14.92
N LEU A 370 -6.23 18.11 -15.21
CA LEU A 370 -6.62 18.74 -16.45
C LEU A 370 -5.47 18.62 -17.44
N LEU A 371 -5.69 17.94 -18.55
CA LEU A 371 -4.70 17.78 -19.61
C LEU A 371 -5.10 18.64 -20.83
N ARG A 372 -4.08 19.21 -21.49
CA ARG A 372 -4.19 19.78 -22.84
C ARG A 372 -3.10 19.16 -23.70
N GLU A 373 -3.46 18.66 -24.87
CA GLU A 373 -2.52 17.97 -25.76
C GLU A 373 -1.69 16.88 -25.06
N GLY A 374 -2.33 16.14 -24.13
CA GLY A 374 -1.70 15.06 -23.35
C GLY A 374 -0.77 15.52 -22.22
N LYS A 375 -0.63 16.82 -21.97
CA LYS A 375 0.19 17.39 -20.89
C LYS A 375 -0.69 17.87 -19.74
N VAL A 376 -0.32 17.58 -18.51
CA VAL A 376 -0.99 18.10 -17.32
C VAL A 376 -0.74 19.61 -17.22
N VAL A 377 -1.84 20.40 -17.25
CA VAL A 377 -1.81 21.86 -17.12
C VAL A 377 -2.31 22.34 -15.77
N ALA A 378 -3.15 21.54 -15.10
CA ALA A 378 -3.61 21.78 -13.73
C ALA A 378 -3.93 20.45 -13.05
N GLN A 379 -3.86 20.41 -11.72
CA GLN A 379 -4.18 19.22 -10.94
C GLN A 379 -4.70 19.59 -9.57
N HIS A 380 -5.47 18.66 -8.99
CA HIS A 380 -5.90 18.70 -7.60
C HIS A 380 -5.83 17.28 -7.02
N ARG A 381 -5.57 17.15 -5.71
CA ARG A 381 -5.48 15.86 -5.02
C ARG A 381 -6.21 15.92 -3.68
N GLY A 382 -6.89 14.83 -3.35
CA GLY A 382 -7.65 14.71 -2.12
C GLY A 382 -9.14 14.97 -2.32
N TRP A 383 -9.90 14.64 -1.25
CA TRP A 383 -11.32 14.89 -1.13
C TRP A 383 -11.70 14.92 0.35
N ALA A 384 -11.50 16.06 1.01
CA ALA A 384 -11.81 16.23 2.44
C ALA A 384 -13.03 17.11 2.71
N GLY A 385 -13.68 17.62 1.65
CA GLY A 385 -14.89 18.44 1.82
C GLY A 385 -15.12 19.52 0.75
N VAL A 386 -15.67 20.64 1.21
CA VAL A 386 -16.17 21.72 0.32
C VAL A 386 -15.05 22.35 -0.52
N GLU A 387 -13.85 22.49 0.06
CA GLU A 387 -12.70 23.09 -0.63
C GLU A 387 -12.23 22.26 -1.81
N ASP A 388 -12.20 20.93 -1.65
CA ASP A 388 -11.82 20.02 -2.75
C ASP A 388 -12.85 19.98 -3.86
N ARG A 389 -14.15 20.07 -3.49
CA ARG A 389 -15.22 20.25 -4.47
C ARG A 389 -15.05 21.55 -5.25
N ALA A 390 -14.73 22.67 -4.59
CA ALA A 390 -14.48 23.94 -5.25
C ALA A 390 -13.28 23.86 -6.21
N ALA A 391 -12.20 23.16 -5.81
CA ALA A 391 -11.05 22.91 -6.66
C ALA A 391 -11.42 22.11 -7.91
N LEU A 392 -12.22 21.05 -7.79
CA LEU A 392 -12.74 20.30 -8.95
C LEU A 392 -13.57 21.20 -9.89
N LEU A 393 -14.44 22.04 -9.34
CA LEU A 393 -15.23 22.98 -10.16
C LEU A 393 -14.31 23.98 -10.89
N GLY A 394 -13.23 24.44 -10.24
CA GLY A 394 -12.22 25.29 -10.88
C GLY A 394 -11.48 24.61 -12.04
N LEU A 395 -11.21 23.29 -11.94
CA LEU A 395 -10.67 22.50 -13.06
C LEU A 395 -11.67 22.39 -14.21
N LEU A 396 -12.96 22.20 -13.90
CA LEU A 396 -14.02 22.15 -14.91
C LEU A 396 -14.17 23.50 -15.63
N ASP A 397 -14.18 24.61 -14.88
CA ASP A 397 -14.22 25.95 -15.47
C ASP A 397 -13.00 26.23 -16.38
N ALA A 398 -11.85 25.69 -16.02
CA ALA A 398 -10.64 25.78 -16.86
C ALA A 398 -10.69 24.85 -18.08
N ALA A 399 -11.40 23.73 -18.02
CA ALA A 399 -11.60 22.82 -19.14
C ALA A 399 -12.52 23.41 -20.21
N GLU A 400 -13.51 24.21 -19.80
CA GLU A 400 -14.52 24.85 -20.67
C GLU A 400 -13.94 26.07 -21.44
N ARG A 401 -12.79 26.63 -21.00
CA ARG A 401 -12.03 27.71 -21.67
C ARG A 401 -11.03 27.16 -22.67
#